data_4b16d1cc3a91df44c1d782ccd594c69b
#
_entry.id   4b16d1cc3a91df44c1d782ccd594c69b
#
_cell.length_a   1.000
_cell.length_b   1.000
_cell.length_c   1.000
_cell.angle_alpha   90.00
_cell.angle_beta   90.00
_cell.angle_gamma   90.00
#
_symmetry.space_group_name_H-M   'P 1'
#
loop_
_entity.id
_entity.type
_entity.pdbx_description
1 polymer ?
#
loop_
_entity_poly.entity_id
_entity_poly.type
_entity_poly.pdbx_seq_one_letter_code
_entity_poly.pdbx_strand_id
1 'polypeptide(L)'
;MGKKVIVAMLLMISFVSIQAQTNNKEQKQAEKIEDPDNLATEYFSQIMGVALSATSNLKLYQFVYDWIGTPYRLGGGTKRGVDCSGFATELYNKVFSTLIGNNSRNIFSMVNPINKEELKEGDLVFFKIGSRSITHMGVYMGNNKFAHASSSKGVMISDLDEAYWRRYYYKGGRLLASLRD
;
A
#
# COMPACT_ATOMS: atom_id res chain seq x y z
N MET A 1 -59.94 10.65 -0.05
CA MET A 1 -58.78 10.67 -1.00
C MET A 1 -57.41 10.82 -0.30
N GLY A 2 -57.31 11.15 0.99
CA GLY A 2 -56.03 11.42 1.64
C GLY A 2 -55.16 10.21 2.04
N LYS A 3 -55.77 9.05 2.35
CA LYS A 3 -54.99 7.87 2.82
C LYS A 3 -54.17 7.14 1.74
N LYS A 4 -54.61 7.18 0.48
CA LYS A 4 -53.90 6.53 -0.64
C LYS A 4 -52.65 7.31 -1.10
N VAL A 5 -52.64 8.64 -0.92
CA VAL A 5 -51.49 9.49 -1.28
C VAL A 5 -50.35 9.33 -0.26
N ILE A 6 -50.67 9.17 1.03
CA ILE A 6 -49.67 8.99 2.11
C ILE A 6 -48.92 7.65 1.97
N VAL A 7 -49.61 6.57 1.56
CA VAL A 7 -49.01 5.26 1.34
C VAL A 7 -48.05 5.27 0.13
N ALA A 8 -48.41 5.96 -0.95
CA ALA A 8 -47.57 6.13 -2.12
C ALA A 8 -46.29 6.93 -1.81
N MET A 9 -46.39 7.95 -0.95
CA MET A 9 -45.27 8.80 -0.56
C MET A 9 -44.27 8.05 0.38
N LEU A 10 -44.78 7.22 1.28
CA LEU A 10 -43.94 6.36 2.15
C LEU A 10 -43.21 5.27 1.35
N LEU A 11 -43.82 4.71 0.30
CA LEU A 11 -43.16 3.74 -0.58
C LEU A 11 -42.06 4.40 -1.43
N MET A 12 -42.24 5.63 -1.87
CA MET A 12 -41.19 6.37 -2.60
C MET A 12 -39.99 6.70 -1.72
N ILE A 13 -40.20 7.07 -0.45
CA ILE A 13 -39.11 7.38 0.48
C ILE A 13 -38.28 6.12 0.80
N SER A 14 -38.93 4.96 0.93
CA SER A 14 -38.23 3.68 1.15
C SER A 14 -37.42 3.23 -0.07
N PHE A 15 -37.91 3.53 -1.28
CA PHE A 15 -37.18 3.18 -2.52
C PHE A 15 -35.92 4.04 -2.71
N VAL A 16 -36.00 5.34 -2.40
CA VAL A 16 -34.83 6.24 -2.46
C VAL A 16 -33.78 5.86 -1.40
N SER A 17 -34.20 5.42 -0.22
CA SER A 17 -33.25 4.97 0.83
C SER A 17 -32.53 3.68 0.48
N ILE A 18 -33.17 2.76 -0.25
CA ILE A 18 -32.54 1.52 -0.75
C ILE A 18 -31.54 1.82 -1.87
N GLN A 19 -31.86 2.73 -2.78
CA GLN A 19 -30.94 3.16 -3.85
C GLN A 19 -29.71 3.86 -3.28
N ALA A 20 -29.85 4.68 -2.24
CA ALA A 20 -28.74 5.36 -1.59
C ALA A 20 -27.80 4.38 -0.83
N GLN A 21 -28.34 3.28 -0.28
CA GLN A 21 -27.55 2.25 0.40
C GLN A 21 -26.83 1.32 -0.58
N THR A 22 -27.38 1.04 -1.76
CA THR A 22 -26.70 0.26 -2.81
C THR A 22 -25.54 1.04 -3.42
N ASN A 23 -25.73 2.32 -3.73
CA ASN A 23 -24.66 3.17 -4.26
C ASN A 23 -23.50 3.35 -3.24
N ASN A 24 -23.77 3.38 -1.94
CA ASN A 24 -22.73 3.48 -0.92
C ASN A 24 -21.95 2.17 -0.70
N LYS A 25 -22.53 1.01 -1.02
CA LYS A 25 -21.82 -0.27 -0.99
C LYS A 25 -20.93 -0.48 -2.22
N GLU A 26 -21.36 -0.01 -3.38
CA GLU A 26 -20.56 -0.08 -4.62
C GLU A 26 -19.37 0.89 -4.59
N GLN A 27 -19.49 2.06 -3.94
CA GLN A 27 -18.39 3.02 -3.80
C GLN A 27 -17.30 2.59 -2.78
N LYS A 28 -17.56 1.60 -1.92
CA LYS A 28 -16.57 1.07 -0.96
C LYS A 28 -15.74 -0.10 -1.50
N GLN A 29 -16.04 -0.59 -2.68
CA GLN A 29 -15.17 -1.55 -3.35
C GLN A 29 -13.97 -0.78 -3.89
N ALA A 30 -12.80 -0.96 -3.27
CA ALA A 30 -11.56 -0.35 -3.70
C ALA A 30 -11.44 -0.57 -5.22
N GLU A 31 -11.46 0.53 -5.98
CA GLU A 31 -11.42 0.56 -7.44
C GLU A 31 -10.21 -0.25 -7.93
N LYS A 32 -10.45 -1.52 -8.23
CA LYS A 32 -9.44 -2.40 -8.80
C LYS A 32 -9.15 -1.89 -10.20
N ILE A 33 -7.89 -1.66 -10.52
CA ILE A 33 -7.49 -1.35 -11.91
C ILE A 33 -7.82 -2.59 -12.73
N GLU A 34 -8.76 -2.45 -13.66
CA GLU A 34 -9.09 -3.51 -14.62
C GLU A 34 -7.98 -3.57 -15.67
N ASP A 35 -7.42 -4.76 -15.88
CA ASP A 35 -6.37 -5.05 -16.85
C ASP A 35 -6.75 -6.31 -17.65
N PRO A 36 -7.82 -6.23 -18.47
CA PRO A 36 -8.38 -7.40 -19.15
C PRO A 36 -7.40 -8.06 -20.11
N ASP A 37 -6.48 -7.29 -20.69
CA ASP A 37 -5.47 -7.77 -21.64
C ASP A 37 -4.10 -8.01 -20.96
N ASN A 38 -4.01 -7.89 -19.65
CA ASN A 38 -2.78 -7.98 -18.85
C ASN A 38 -1.66 -7.01 -19.28
N LEU A 39 -1.96 -5.95 -20.00
CA LEU A 39 -0.99 -4.99 -20.51
C LEU A 39 -0.25 -4.25 -19.39
N ALA A 40 -0.99 -3.79 -18.36
CA ALA A 40 -0.40 -3.12 -17.20
C ALA A 40 0.43 -4.11 -16.37
N THR A 41 -0.06 -5.34 -16.20
CA THR A 41 0.65 -6.42 -15.52
C THR A 41 1.98 -6.72 -16.20
N GLU A 42 2.00 -6.89 -17.52
CA GLU A 42 3.23 -7.12 -18.30
C GLU A 42 4.17 -5.91 -18.24
N TYR A 43 3.66 -4.71 -18.43
CA TYR A 43 4.42 -3.48 -18.38
C TYR A 43 5.15 -3.33 -17.03
N PHE A 44 4.42 -3.40 -15.90
CA PHE A 44 5.06 -3.27 -14.59
C PHE A 44 6.00 -4.44 -14.27
N SER A 45 5.69 -5.66 -14.71
CA SER A 45 6.60 -6.80 -14.55
C SER A 45 7.95 -6.53 -15.21
N GLN A 46 7.92 -6.03 -16.44
CA GLN A 46 9.12 -5.77 -17.23
C GLN A 46 9.97 -4.64 -16.64
N ILE A 47 9.35 -3.49 -16.31
CA ILE A 47 10.11 -2.30 -15.87
C ILE A 47 10.59 -2.38 -14.42
N MET A 48 9.90 -3.15 -13.56
CA MET A 48 10.25 -3.28 -12.13
C MET A 48 11.00 -4.56 -11.79
N GLY A 49 11.10 -5.50 -12.77
CA GLY A 49 11.73 -6.79 -12.54
C GLY A 49 11.03 -7.64 -11.49
N VAL A 50 9.69 -7.53 -11.39
CA VAL A 50 8.84 -8.29 -10.47
C VAL A 50 7.86 -9.12 -11.29
N ALA A 51 7.78 -10.43 -11.03
CA ALA A 51 6.78 -11.26 -11.71
C ALA A 51 5.38 -10.98 -11.16
N LEU A 52 4.56 -10.28 -11.92
CA LEU A 52 3.18 -9.98 -11.58
C LEU A 52 2.22 -11.03 -12.14
N SER A 53 1.05 -11.13 -11.53
CA SER A 53 -0.04 -12.00 -11.93
C SER A 53 -1.36 -11.21 -11.98
N ALA A 54 -2.40 -11.81 -12.52
CA ALA A 54 -3.75 -11.21 -12.52
C ALA A 54 -4.30 -10.89 -11.11
N THR A 55 -3.72 -11.45 -10.05
CA THR A 55 -4.09 -11.19 -8.66
C THR A 55 -3.23 -10.12 -7.99
N SER A 56 -2.17 -9.61 -8.65
CA SER A 56 -1.32 -8.56 -8.11
C SER A 56 -2.05 -7.23 -7.97
N ASN A 57 -1.69 -6.46 -6.96
CA ASN A 57 -2.29 -5.14 -6.72
C ASN A 57 -1.68 -4.08 -7.63
N LEU A 58 -2.21 -3.90 -8.83
CA LEU A 58 -1.70 -2.93 -9.81
C LEU A 58 -1.63 -1.50 -9.27
N LYS A 59 -2.48 -1.10 -8.31
CA LYS A 59 -2.38 0.22 -7.65
C LYS A 59 -1.06 0.38 -6.88
N LEU A 60 -0.57 -0.70 -6.26
CA LEU A 60 0.73 -0.70 -5.58
C LEU A 60 1.86 -0.39 -6.58
N TYR A 61 1.87 -1.09 -7.71
CA TYR A 61 2.91 -0.94 -8.73
C TYR A 61 2.83 0.42 -9.42
N GLN A 62 1.64 0.90 -9.74
CA GLN A 62 1.44 2.24 -10.28
C GLN A 62 1.94 3.30 -9.29
N PHE A 63 1.59 3.19 -8.00
CA PHE A 63 2.07 4.13 -6.99
C PHE A 63 3.60 4.15 -6.91
N VAL A 64 4.22 2.97 -6.84
CA VAL A 64 5.69 2.86 -6.79
C VAL A 64 6.32 3.48 -8.04
N TYR A 65 5.79 3.17 -9.24
CA TYR A 65 6.26 3.75 -10.50
C TYR A 65 6.23 5.28 -10.49
N ASP A 66 5.12 5.85 -10.05
CA ASP A 66 4.95 7.30 -9.98
C ASP A 66 5.91 7.97 -8.97
N TRP A 67 6.43 7.21 -8.02
CA TRP A 67 7.32 7.73 -6.97
C TRP A 67 8.80 7.44 -7.21
N ILE A 68 9.18 6.54 -8.11
CA ILE A 68 10.59 6.25 -8.44
C ILE A 68 11.32 7.55 -8.76
N GLY A 69 12.53 7.70 -8.19
CA GLY A 69 13.36 8.90 -8.37
C GLY A 69 12.99 10.09 -7.48
N THR A 70 11.89 10.04 -6.72
CA THR A 70 11.59 11.09 -5.72
C THR A 70 12.76 11.24 -4.74
N PRO A 71 13.33 12.45 -4.56
CA PRO A 71 14.52 12.64 -3.74
C PRO A 71 14.27 12.30 -2.26
N TYR A 72 15.32 11.84 -1.57
CA TYR A 72 15.25 11.61 -0.13
C TYR A 72 15.24 12.94 0.65
N ARG A 73 14.34 13.02 1.64
CA ARG A 73 14.31 14.10 2.62
C ARG A 73 13.83 13.56 3.96
N LEU A 74 14.67 13.65 4.97
CA LEU A 74 14.31 13.22 6.33
C LEU A 74 13.07 13.97 6.83
N GLY A 75 12.07 13.24 7.34
CA GLY A 75 10.76 13.77 7.74
C GLY A 75 9.88 14.23 6.58
N GLY A 76 10.28 13.97 5.34
CA GLY A 76 9.48 14.29 4.15
C GLY A 76 8.39 13.27 3.88
N GLY A 77 7.26 13.72 3.30
CA GLY A 77 6.11 12.91 2.90
C GLY A 77 5.52 13.32 1.55
N THR A 78 6.30 13.93 0.65
CA THR A 78 5.79 14.41 -0.65
C THR A 78 6.78 14.11 -1.78
N LYS A 79 6.33 14.27 -3.03
CA LYS A 79 7.22 14.14 -4.21
C LYS A 79 8.34 15.18 -4.28
N ARG A 80 8.32 16.22 -3.46
CA ARG A 80 9.44 17.18 -3.30
C ARG A 80 10.53 16.65 -2.37
N GLY A 81 10.30 15.55 -1.70
CA GLY A 81 11.22 14.87 -0.83
C GLY A 81 10.49 13.99 0.19
N VAL A 82 10.97 12.76 0.34
CA VAL A 82 10.33 11.74 1.17
C VAL A 82 11.38 10.91 1.90
N ASP A 83 11.12 10.50 3.14
CA ASP A 83 11.90 9.47 3.83
C ASP A 83 11.24 8.09 3.74
N CYS A 84 11.90 7.06 4.28
CA CYS A 84 11.44 5.69 4.16
C CYS A 84 10.06 5.47 4.81
N SER A 85 9.80 6.07 5.95
CA SER A 85 8.51 5.97 6.64
C SER A 85 7.43 6.83 5.98
N GLY A 86 7.78 8.02 5.52
CA GLY A 86 6.88 8.88 4.76
C GLY A 86 6.42 8.25 3.45
N PHE A 87 7.34 7.60 2.70
CA PHE A 87 7.01 6.86 1.50
C PHE A 87 6.02 5.71 1.78
N ALA A 88 6.31 4.88 2.81
CA ALA A 88 5.42 3.79 3.18
C ALA A 88 4.04 4.31 3.61
N THR A 89 3.98 5.42 4.36
CA THR A 89 2.73 6.04 4.81
C THR A 89 1.89 6.54 3.65
N GLU A 90 2.49 7.25 2.70
CA GLU A 90 1.79 7.72 1.51
C GLU A 90 1.28 6.55 0.64
N LEU A 91 2.11 5.50 0.49
CA LEU A 91 1.70 4.29 -0.21
C LEU A 91 0.49 3.63 0.47
N TYR A 92 0.57 3.40 1.77
CA TYR A 92 -0.53 2.77 2.51
C TYR A 92 -1.82 3.59 2.48
N ASN A 93 -1.71 4.90 2.60
CA ASN A 93 -2.84 5.81 2.49
C ASN A 93 -3.51 5.74 1.11
N LYS A 94 -2.71 5.77 0.03
CA LYS A 94 -3.23 5.83 -1.34
C LYS A 94 -3.67 4.48 -1.89
N VAL A 95 -2.95 3.41 -1.56
CA VAL A 95 -3.20 2.06 -2.12
C VAL A 95 -4.18 1.27 -1.26
N PHE A 96 -4.04 1.35 0.07
CA PHE A 96 -4.79 0.54 1.02
C PHE A 96 -5.78 1.34 1.87
N SER A 97 -5.88 2.67 1.66
CA SER A 97 -6.74 3.58 2.45
C SER A 97 -6.48 3.48 3.96
N THR A 98 -5.23 3.22 4.36
CA THR A 98 -4.83 2.95 5.74
C THR A 98 -3.75 3.92 6.19
N LEU A 99 -3.93 4.55 7.35
CA LEU A 99 -2.95 5.46 7.95
C LEU A 99 -2.06 4.68 8.94
N ILE A 100 -0.74 4.68 8.70
CA ILE A 100 0.24 3.93 9.52
C ILE A 100 1.24 4.81 10.28
N GLY A 101 1.07 6.14 10.22
CA GLY A 101 2.02 7.08 10.83
C GLY A 101 3.30 7.25 10.01
N ASN A 102 4.28 8.00 10.55
CA ASN A 102 5.47 8.44 9.83
C ASN A 102 6.79 8.15 10.57
N ASN A 103 6.84 7.10 11.37
CA ASN A 103 8.04 6.68 12.09
C ASN A 103 8.19 5.16 12.02
N SER A 104 9.29 4.66 11.47
CA SER A 104 9.52 3.23 11.21
C SER A 104 9.43 2.34 12.46
N ARG A 105 9.81 2.84 13.65
CA ARG A 105 9.72 2.11 14.92
C ARG A 105 8.28 2.03 15.41
N ASN A 106 7.54 3.14 15.31
CA ASN A 106 6.13 3.15 15.67
C ASN A 106 5.31 2.29 14.71
N ILE A 107 5.61 2.34 13.42
CA ILE A 107 4.97 1.47 12.41
C ILE A 107 5.24 -0.01 12.73
N PHE A 108 6.47 -0.35 13.16
CA PHE A 108 6.79 -1.73 13.55
C PHE A 108 5.95 -2.23 14.74
N SER A 109 5.57 -1.36 15.67
CA SER A 109 4.68 -1.74 16.78
C SER A 109 3.22 -1.99 16.37
N MET A 110 2.84 -1.60 15.14
CA MET A 110 1.49 -1.76 14.59
C MET A 110 1.35 -2.99 13.67
N VAL A 111 2.40 -3.78 13.53
CA VAL A 111 2.40 -4.95 12.65
C VAL A 111 2.57 -6.25 13.42
N ASN A 112 2.03 -7.33 12.87
CA ASN A 112 2.43 -8.69 13.23
C ASN A 112 3.77 -8.99 12.55
N PRO A 113 4.85 -9.26 13.31
CA PRO A 113 6.12 -9.68 12.72
C PRO A 113 5.96 -11.01 11.99
N ILE A 114 6.50 -11.08 10.77
CA ILE A 114 6.49 -12.29 9.93
C ILE A 114 7.88 -12.62 9.43
N ASN A 115 8.12 -13.89 9.08
CA ASN A 115 9.40 -14.32 8.52
C ASN A 115 9.51 -13.88 7.05
N LYS A 116 10.74 -13.89 6.53
CA LYS A 116 11.01 -13.47 5.14
C LYS A 116 10.23 -14.32 4.13
N GLU A 117 10.11 -15.60 4.39
CA GLU A 117 9.45 -16.61 3.55
C GLU A 117 7.92 -16.45 3.51
N GLU A 118 7.36 -15.74 4.50
CA GLU A 118 5.92 -15.48 4.63
C GLU A 118 5.51 -14.13 4.01
N LEU A 119 6.47 -13.36 3.50
CA LEU A 119 6.23 -12.05 2.91
C LEU A 119 5.30 -12.14 1.71
N LYS A 120 4.32 -11.26 1.69
CA LYS A 120 3.38 -11.06 0.59
C LYS A 120 3.44 -9.61 0.13
N GLU A 121 3.04 -9.38 -1.09
CA GLU A 121 2.90 -8.05 -1.68
C GLU A 121 2.16 -7.11 -0.72
N GLY A 122 2.72 -5.91 -0.53
CA GLY A 122 2.20 -4.91 0.41
C GLY A 122 2.66 -5.07 1.86
N ASP A 123 3.32 -6.16 2.26
CA ASP A 123 3.90 -6.26 3.60
C ASP A 123 5.07 -5.27 3.77
N LEU A 124 5.33 -4.88 5.00
CA LEU A 124 6.45 -4.02 5.34
C LEU A 124 7.72 -4.82 5.62
N VAL A 125 8.85 -4.29 5.23
CA VAL A 125 10.17 -4.85 5.53
C VAL A 125 10.98 -3.85 6.35
N PHE A 126 11.64 -4.32 7.42
CA PHE A 126 12.34 -3.48 8.38
C PHE A 126 13.81 -3.86 8.49
N PHE A 127 14.65 -2.83 8.66
CA PHE A 127 16.10 -2.97 8.69
C PHE A 127 16.71 -2.24 9.88
N LYS A 128 17.83 -2.82 10.41
CA LYS A 128 18.67 -2.24 11.46
C LYS A 128 20.03 -1.87 10.88
N ILE A 129 20.12 -0.70 10.23
CA ILE A 129 21.35 -0.25 9.56
C ILE A 129 22.20 0.53 10.55
N GLY A 130 23.35 0.00 10.90
CA GLY A 130 24.31 0.65 11.82
C GLY A 130 23.77 0.92 13.23
N SER A 131 22.71 0.22 13.64
CA SER A 131 22.00 0.44 14.91
C SER A 131 21.39 -0.85 15.45
N ARG A 132 21.15 -0.90 16.76
CA ARG A 132 20.33 -1.95 17.40
C ARG A 132 18.81 -1.73 17.21
N SER A 133 18.43 -0.51 16.86
CA SER A 133 17.02 -0.14 16.60
C SER A 133 16.71 -0.17 15.10
N ILE A 134 15.43 -0.24 14.74
CA ILE A 134 14.97 -0.07 13.36
C ILE A 134 15.30 1.35 12.90
N THR A 135 16.00 1.45 11.77
CA THR A 135 16.42 2.72 11.17
C THR A 135 15.93 2.91 9.74
N HIS A 136 15.43 1.83 9.11
CA HIS A 136 14.95 1.87 7.75
C HIS A 136 13.82 0.88 7.52
N MET A 137 12.99 1.16 6.51
CA MET A 137 11.88 0.30 6.12
C MET A 137 11.54 0.48 4.63
N GLY A 138 10.80 -0.47 4.10
CA GLY A 138 10.22 -0.43 2.75
C GLY A 138 8.95 -1.25 2.66
N VAL A 139 8.37 -1.31 1.47
CA VAL A 139 7.17 -2.07 1.15
C VAL A 139 7.54 -3.21 0.20
N TYR A 140 7.21 -4.44 0.59
CA TYR A 140 7.51 -5.62 -0.20
C TYR A 140 6.61 -5.71 -1.43
N MET A 141 7.21 -6.02 -2.57
CA MET A 141 6.56 -6.04 -3.89
C MET A 141 6.46 -7.44 -4.50
N GLY A 142 6.89 -8.48 -3.79
CA GLY A 142 7.05 -9.82 -4.36
C GLY A 142 8.46 -10.09 -4.89
N ASN A 143 8.79 -11.35 -5.15
CA ASN A 143 10.07 -11.80 -5.75
C ASN A 143 11.32 -11.22 -5.08
N ASN A 144 11.33 -11.16 -3.74
CA ASN A 144 12.38 -10.53 -2.93
C ASN A 144 12.62 -9.04 -3.18
N LYS A 145 11.80 -8.39 -4.00
CA LYS A 145 11.88 -6.95 -4.27
C LYS A 145 11.09 -6.13 -3.26
N PHE A 146 11.59 -4.95 -2.94
CA PHE A 146 10.90 -3.99 -2.09
C PHE A 146 11.15 -2.55 -2.53
N ALA A 147 10.14 -1.71 -2.42
CA ALA A 147 10.23 -0.28 -2.70
C ALA A 147 10.55 0.49 -1.42
N HIS A 148 11.46 1.45 -1.49
CA HIS A 148 11.85 2.28 -0.36
C HIS A 148 12.44 3.62 -0.79
N ALA A 149 12.52 4.59 0.13
CA ALA A 149 13.28 5.82 -0.09
C ALA A 149 14.73 5.67 0.40
N SER A 150 15.66 5.49 -0.51
CA SER A 150 17.10 5.45 -0.24
C SER A 150 17.63 6.85 0.07
N SER A 151 18.44 7.00 1.13
CA SER A 151 19.06 8.29 1.50
C SER A 151 20.00 8.86 0.44
N SER A 152 20.50 8.04 -0.47
CA SER A 152 21.45 8.45 -1.51
C SER A 152 20.85 8.49 -2.92
N LYS A 153 19.76 7.74 -3.18
CA LYS A 153 19.21 7.56 -4.53
C LYS A 153 17.73 7.96 -4.65
N GLY A 154 17.09 8.35 -3.54
CA GLY A 154 15.65 8.60 -3.51
C GLY A 154 14.83 7.30 -3.55
N VAL A 155 13.58 7.42 -4.00
CA VAL A 155 12.69 6.25 -4.09
C VAL A 155 13.17 5.31 -5.18
N MET A 156 13.33 4.04 -4.82
CA MET A 156 13.81 2.98 -5.70
C MET A 156 13.32 1.60 -5.27
N ILE A 157 13.51 0.63 -6.13
CA ILE A 157 13.30 -0.79 -5.84
C ILE A 157 14.67 -1.43 -5.59
N SER A 158 14.77 -2.24 -4.54
CA SER A 158 15.95 -3.05 -4.19
C SER A 158 15.58 -4.51 -3.97
N ASP A 159 16.57 -5.37 -3.89
CA ASP A 159 16.40 -6.80 -3.68
C ASP A 159 16.85 -7.19 -2.26
N LEU A 160 16.03 -7.92 -1.52
CA LEU A 160 16.36 -8.42 -0.18
C LEU A 160 17.54 -9.40 -0.17
N ASP A 161 17.90 -9.98 -1.32
CA ASP A 161 19.02 -10.90 -1.47
C ASP A 161 20.33 -10.20 -1.80
N GLU A 162 20.33 -8.90 -2.12
CA GLU A 162 21.55 -8.11 -2.18
C GLU A 162 22.31 -8.17 -0.85
N ALA A 163 23.63 -8.31 -0.90
CA ALA A 163 24.48 -8.50 0.29
C ALA A 163 24.25 -7.42 1.37
N TYR A 164 24.05 -6.17 0.95
CA TYR A 164 23.75 -5.07 1.85
C TYR A 164 22.42 -5.27 2.59
N TRP A 165 21.34 -5.50 1.85
CA TRP A 165 20.00 -5.64 2.45
C TRP A 165 19.87 -6.90 3.28
N ARG A 166 20.41 -8.01 2.83
CA ARG A 166 20.45 -9.27 3.58
C ARG A 166 21.17 -9.12 4.92
N ARG A 167 22.26 -8.33 4.99
CA ARG A 167 23.01 -8.07 6.22
C ARG A 167 22.19 -7.32 7.26
N TYR A 168 21.38 -6.36 6.84
CA TYR A 168 20.67 -5.44 7.73
C TYR A 168 19.19 -5.78 7.91
N TYR A 169 18.66 -6.75 7.15
CA TYR A 169 17.29 -7.20 7.28
C TYR A 169 17.01 -7.65 8.71
N TYR A 170 15.93 -7.14 9.29
CA TYR A 170 15.53 -7.47 10.65
C TYR A 170 14.29 -8.37 10.66
N LYS A 171 13.18 -7.92 10.04
CA LYS A 171 11.91 -8.65 10.07
C LYS A 171 10.96 -8.13 8.99
N GLY A 172 10.05 -9.01 8.52
CA GLY A 172 8.83 -8.60 7.84
C GLY A 172 7.77 -8.18 8.83
N GLY A 173 6.75 -7.45 8.37
CA GLY A 173 5.62 -7.07 9.19
C GLY A 173 4.35 -6.89 8.36
N ARG A 174 3.26 -7.51 8.82
CA ARG A 174 1.92 -7.35 8.24
C ARG A 174 1.05 -6.55 9.17
N LEU A 175 0.42 -5.49 8.66
CA LEU A 175 -0.50 -4.68 9.46
C LEU A 175 -1.58 -5.54 10.13
N LEU A 176 -1.88 -5.20 11.38
CA LEU A 176 -2.98 -5.81 12.11
C LEU A 176 -4.30 -5.58 11.36
N ALA A 177 -5.16 -6.61 11.31
CA ALA A 177 -6.43 -6.55 10.59
C ALA A 177 -7.33 -5.39 11.10
N SER A 178 -7.28 -5.11 12.40
CA SER A 178 -8.03 -4.00 13.02
C SER A 178 -7.66 -2.59 12.54
N LEU A 179 -6.62 -2.43 11.73
CA LEU A 179 -6.18 -1.15 11.16
C LEU A 179 -6.53 -1.02 9.67
N ARG A 180 -7.20 -2.04 9.10
CA ARG A 180 -7.56 -2.10 7.66
C ARG A 180 -9.04 -1.79 7.38
N ASP A 181 -9.82 -1.54 8.43
CA ASP A 181 -11.27 -1.26 8.36
C ASP A 181 -11.58 0.25 8.27
#